data_3c5f12da9a3f3d1702f351a8f960491e
#
_entry.id   3c5f12da9a3f3d1702f351a8f960491e
#
_cell.length_a   1.000
_cell.length_b   1.000
_cell.length_c   1.000
_cell.angle_alpha   90.00
_cell.angle_beta   90.00
_cell.angle_gamma   90.00
#
_symmetry.space_group_name_H-M   'P 1'
#
loop_
_entity.id
_entity.type
_entity.pdbx_description
1 polymer ?
#
loop_
_entity_poly.entity_id
_entity_poly.type
_entity_poly.pdbx_seq_one_letter_code
_entity_poly.pdbx_strand_id
1 'polypeptide(L)'
;GNGQSHYFMNVNFVNSYQWADGRPFSFDDVIPGYDGMDVKARSVYFLRNNMTDTEKATMKAYGADMSQYDESGNEARILKAYTGRDPRLAATVIAPYTNYLGGFASGAATNYQTRWPYRSENAPDYDLRTGSPTHMYYSIRKFVTVGKEHMNVTYNPVDVPVIRYADVLLCLAECLNEQGKTKEAVNYVNEVRGRAGVAKLDSGADWLAVTGQEDLRKRIQDEKHWELACEEQLYLEELRWGIWKSRKFDFAQGLQQCWGATVYDYSYGGDSYLKWPVPASEKEKNPNLEQNDGWY
;
A
#
# COMPACT_ATOMS: atom_id res chain seq x y z
N GLY A 1 11.88 -13.64 5.60
CA GLY A 1 10.91 -14.17 4.65
C GLY A 1 11.63 -14.83 3.49
N ASN A 2 11.08 -15.91 2.94
CA ASN A 2 11.70 -16.73 1.90
C ASN A 2 11.76 -16.08 0.51
N GLY A 3 11.77 -14.75 0.41
CA GLY A 3 11.77 -14.05 -0.88
C GLY A 3 10.54 -14.31 -1.75
N GLN A 4 9.56 -15.04 -1.23
CA GLN A 4 8.29 -15.27 -1.90
C GLN A 4 7.28 -14.22 -1.38
N SER A 5 6.73 -13.43 -2.30
CA SER A 5 5.70 -12.45 -1.98
C SER A 5 4.38 -13.16 -1.68
N HIS A 6 4.09 -13.36 -0.40
CA HIS A 6 2.79 -13.87 0.06
C HIS A 6 1.84 -12.76 0.49
N TYR A 7 2.34 -11.55 0.65
CA TYR A 7 1.57 -10.37 1.07
C TYR A 7 1.73 -9.28 0.04
N PHE A 8 0.64 -8.65 -0.30
CA PHE A 8 0.58 -7.55 -1.24
C PHE A 8 -0.06 -6.33 -0.59
N MET A 9 0.37 -5.15 -1.04
CA MET A 9 -0.26 -3.91 -0.59
C MET A 9 -1.63 -3.76 -1.24
N ASN A 10 -2.59 -3.30 -0.44
CA ASN A 10 -3.92 -3.00 -0.93
C ASN A 10 -3.90 -1.83 -1.93
N VAL A 11 -4.65 -1.95 -3.01
CA VAL A 11 -4.67 -0.96 -4.11
C VAL A 11 -5.18 0.39 -3.62
N ASN A 12 -6.27 0.41 -2.85
CA ASN A 12 -6.84 1.66 -2.35
C ASN A 12 -5.89 2.35 -1.37
N PHE A 13 -5.14 1.55 -0.58
CA PHE A 13 -4.08 2.10 0.27
C PHE A 13 -2.94 2.71 -0.57
N VAL A 14 -2.46 2.04 -1.62
CA VAL A 14 -1.42 2.59 -2.52
C VAL A 14 -1.91 3.86 -3.20
N ASN A 15 -3.17 3.88 -3.62
CA ASN A 15 -3.77 5.05 -4.27
C ASN A 15 -4.04 6.20 -3.28
N SER A 16 -4.16 5.94 -1.97
CA SER A 16 -4.35 6.99 -0.96
C SER A 16 -3.11 7.86 -0.72
N TYR A 17 -1.91 7.41 -1.09
CA TYR A 17 -0.73 8.28 -1.04
C TYR A 17 -0.96 9.51 -1.92
N GLN A 18 -0.62 10.68 -1.41
CA GLN A 18 -0.81 11.97 -2.08
C GLN A 18 0.24 12.22 -3.16
N TRP A 19 0.04 13.24 -3.98
CA TRP A 19 1.13 13.90 -4.67
C TRP A 19 2.09 14.57 -3.66
N ALA A 20 3.33 14.81 -4.04
CA ALA A 20 4.32 15.45 -3.15
C ALA A 20 3.89 16.85 -2.71
N ASP A 21 3.06 17.54 -3.48
CA ASP A 21 2.44 18.83 -3.15
C ASP A 21 1.25 18.68 -2.16
N GLY A 22 0.95 17.46 -1.71
CA GLY A 22 -0.11 17.16 -0.76
C GLY A 22 -1.52 17.05 -1.36
N ARG A 23 -1.66 17.21 -2.66
CA ARG A 23 -2.93 17.02 -3.37
C ARG A 23 -3.31 15.53 -3.39
N PRO A 24 -4.58 15.18 -3.19
CA PRO A 24 -5.04 13.81 -3.37
C PRO A 24 -4.69 13.28 -4.76
N PHE A 25 -4.31 12.01 -4.84
CA PHE A 25 -4.01 11.35 -6.10
C PHE A 25 -5.27 10.84 -6.79
N SER A 26 -5.32 11.01 -8.11
CA SER A 26 -6.23 10.30 -9.01
C SER A 26 -5.45 9.79 -10.23
N PHE A 27 -5.81 8.63 -10.75
CA PHE A 27 -5.27 8.18 -12.03
C PHE A 27 -5.67 9.09 -13.19
N ASP A 28 -6.81 9.77 -13.08
CA ASP A 28 -7.26 10.75 -14.08
C ASP A 28 -6.29 11.93 -14.25
N ASP A 29 -5.47 12.24 -13.24
CA ASP A 29 -4.41 13.24 -13.34
C ASP A 29 -3.34 12.86 -14.40
N VAL A 30 -3.21 11.57 -14.69
CA VAL A 30 -2.16 11.02 -15.56
C VAL A 30 -2.74 10.37 -16.80
N ILE A 31 -3.90 9.75 -16.67
CA ILE A 31 -4.60 8.98 -17.71
C ILE A 31 -6.05 9.48 -17.74
N PRO A 32 -6.35 10.51 -18.54
CA PRO A 32 -7.70 11.10 -18.57
C PRO A 32 -8.79 10.06 -18.86
N GLY A 33 -9.84 10.05 -18.03
CA GLY A 33 -10.97 9.14 -18.13
C GLY A 33 -10.77 7.77 -17.51
N TYR A 34 -9.61 7.52 -16.85
CA TYR A 34 -9.30 6.23 -16.22
C TYR A 34 -10.35 5.81 -15.19
N ASP A 35 -10.75 6.72 -14.29
CA ASP A 35 -11.67 6.41 -13.19
C ASP A 35 -13.09 6.07 -13.70
N GLY A 36 -13.47 6.53 -14.89
CA GLY A 36 -14.74 6.21 -15.56
C GLY A 36 -14.74 4.90 -16.37
N MET A 37 -13.57 4.27 -16.58
CA MET A 37 -13.48 3.04 -17.39
C MET A 37 -13.95 1.82 -16.61
N ASP A 38 -14.39 0.78 -17.35
CA ASP A 38 -14.55 -0.56 -16.80
C ASP A 38 -13.24 -1.04 -16.16
N VAL A 39 -13.34 -1.68 -15.00
CA VAL A 39 -12.18 -2.04 -14.19
C VAL A 39 -11.22 -2.99 -14.93
N LYS A 40 -11.72 -3.92 -15.77
CA LYS A 40 -10.84 -4.80 -16.57
C LYS A 40 -10.21 -4.06 -17.74
N ALA A 41 -10.95 -3.12 -18.34
CA ALA A 41 -10.44 -2.29 -19.44
C ALA A 41 -9.20 -1.49 -18.98
N ARG A 42 -9.18 -0.98 -17.73
CA ARG A 42 -8.03 -0.25 -17.14
C ARG A 42 -6.73 -1.03 -17.16
N SER A 43 -6.79 -2.36 -17.20
CA SER A 43 -5.59 -3.22 -17.18
C SER A 43 -4.66 -2.94 -18.37
N VAL A 44 -5.17 -2.40 -19.48
CA VAL A 44 -4.35 -2.05 -20.65
C VAL A 44 -3.19 -1.13 -20.30
N TYR A 45 -3.38 -0.21 -19.36
CA TYR A 45 -2.36 0.76 -18.96
C TYR A 45 -1.21 0.13 -18.18
N PHE A 46 -1.43 -1.06 -17.60
CA PHE A 46 -0.44 -1.81 -16.82
C PHE A 46 0.32 -2.83 -17.68
N LEU A 47 0.00 -2.92 -18.98
CA LEU A 47 0.68 -3.86 -19.88
C LEU A 47 2.10 -3.38 -20.19
N ARG A 48 3.04 -4.33 -20.26
CA ARG A 48 4.40 -4.02 -20.69
C ARG A 48 4.47 -3.65 -22.17
N ASN A 49 5.54 -3.00 -22.57
CA ASN A 49 5.83 -2.70 -23.95
C ASN A 49 6.13 -3.97 -24.77
N ASN A 50 6.00 -3.89 -26.06
CA ASN A 50 6.42 -4.90 -27.03
C ASN A 50 5.90 -6.32 -26.72
N MET A 51 4.61 -6.44 -26.42
CA MET A 51 3.98 -7.75 -26.25
C MET A 51 3.89 -8.51 -27.59
N THR A 52 4.00 -9.83 -27.52
CA THR A 52 3.72 -10.71 -28.65
C THR A 52 2.23 -10.69 -29.01
N ASP A 53 1.88 -11.09 -30.24
CA ASP A 53 0.48 -11.14 -30.67
C ASP A 53 -0.35 -12.12 -29.82
N THR A 54 0.27 -13.21 -29.37
CA THR A 54 -0.37 -14.17 -28.45
C THR A 54 -0.69 -13.52 -27.11
N GLU A 55 0.23 -12.74 -26.54
CA GLU A 55 0.00 -12.01 -25.29
C GLU A 55 -1.08 -10.94 -25.48
N LYS A 56 -1.04 -10.18 -26.57
CA LYS A 56 -2.09 -9.20 -26.91
C LYS A 56 -3.47 -9.84 -27.00
N ALA A 57 -3.57 -11.01 -27.65
CA ALA A 57 -4.82 -11.76 -27.74
C ALA A 57 -5.31 -12.24 -26.37
N THR A 58 -4.39 -12.70 -25.50
CA THR A 58 -4.69 -13.12 -24.13
C THR A 58 -5.21 -11.94 -23.30
N MET A 59 -4.57 -10.78 -23.39
CA MET A 59 -4.98 -9.59 -22.62
C MET A 59 -6.32 -9.05 -23.11
N LYS A 60 -6.57 -9.08 -24.43
CA LYS A 60 -7.88 -8.78 -25.00
C LYS A 60 -8.97 -9.71 -24.46
N ALA A 61 -8.69 -11.02 -24.41
CA ALA A 61 -9.63 -12.01 -23.86
C ALA A 61 -9.87 -11.82 -22.36
N TYR A 62 -8.88 -11.32 -21.60
CA TYR A 62 -9.03 -10.93 -20.21
C TYR A 62 -9.99 -9.74 -20.03
N GLY A 63 -10.08 -8.85 -21.01
CA GLY A 63 -10.94 -7.67 -20.99
C GLY A 63 -10.20 -6.33 -21.06
N ALA A 64 -8.88 -6.33 -21.29
CA ALA A 64 -8.12 -5.11 -21.52
C ALA A 64 -8.60 -4.38 -22.76
N ASP A 65 -8.77 -3.06 -22.69
CA ASP A 65 -9.11 -2.24 -23.86
C ASP A 65 -7.86 -2.02 -24.73
N MET A 66 -7.60 -2.97 -25.62
CA MET A 66 -6.42 -2.95 -26.48
C MET A 66 -6.40 -1.80 -27.49
N SER A 67 -7.49 -1.03 -27.65
CA SER A 67 -7.46 0.21 -28.44
C SER A 67 -6.62 1.31 -27.82
N GLN A 68 -6.40 1.23 -26.51
CA GLN A 68 -5.60 2.16 -25.72
C GLN A 68 -4.15 1.69 -25.50
N TYR A 69 -3.80 0.51 -26.02
CA TYR A 69 -2.45 -0.03 -25.86
C TYR A 69 -1.43 0.77 -26.69
N ASP A 70 -0.38 1.26 -26.01
CA ASP A 70 0.79 1.87 -26.65
C ASP A 70 1.95 0.89 -26.61
N GLU A 71 2.34 0.38 -27.77
CA GLU A 71 3.32 -0.69 -27.92
C GLU A 71 4.71 -0.34 -27.35
N SER A 72 5.10 0.91 -27.42
CA SER A 72 6.44 1.39 -27.01
C SER A 72 6.44 2.34 -25.82
N GLY A 73 5.29 2.93 -25.50
CA GLY A 73 5.16 3.98 -24.47
C GLY A 73 4.35 3.59 -23.24
N ASN A 74 3.79 2.39 -23.22
CA ASN A 74 2.83 2.00 -22.17
C ASN A 74 3.44 1.99 -20.78
N GLU A 75 4.64 1.42 -20.63
CA GLU A 75 5.37 1.39 -19.36
C GLU A 75 5.68 2.80 -18.85
N ALA A 76 6.16 3.68 -19.74
CA ALA A 76 6.44 5.07 -19.39
C ALA A 76 5.18 5.85 -19.01
N ARG A 77 4.04 5.53 -19.65
CA ARG A 77 2.74 6.15 -19.36
C ARG A 77 2.28 5.82 -17.94
N ILE A 78 2.25 4.55 -17.57
CA ILE A 78 1.80 4.15 -16.21
C ILE A 78 2.80 4.57 -15.12
N LEU A 79 4.09 4.61 -15.42
CA LEU A 79 5.13 5.03 -14.47
C LEU A 79 4.91 6.46 -13.97
N LYS A 80 4.30 7.33 -14.79
CA LYS A 80 3.94 8.70 -14.38
C LYS A 80 3.01 8.73 -13.16
N ALA A 81 2.14 7.72 -13.00
CA ALA A 81 1.24 7.63 -11.84
C ALA A 81 1.98 7.37 -10.51
N TYR A 82 3.25 7.02 -10.55
CA TYR A 82 4.08 6.75 -9.38
C TYR A 82 5.22 7.75 -9.21
N THR A 83 5.40 8.64 -10.19
CA THR A 83 6.44 9.67 -10.15
C THR A 83 5.88 10.96 -9.57
N GLY A 84 6.60 11.62 -8.67
CA GLY A 84 6.16 12.87 -8.04
C GLY A 84 5.08 12.69 -6.95
N ARG A 85 4.83 11.45 -6.52
CA ARG A 85 3.99 11.11 -5.36
C ARG A 85 4.75 11.34 -4.05
N ASP A 86 4.04 11.23 -2.95
CA ASP A 86 4.65 11.15 -1.61
C ASP A 86 5.84 10.18 -1.64
N PRO A 87 7.06 10.61 -1.29
CA PRO A 87 8.26 9.78 -1.36
C PRO A 87 8.17 8.47 -0.55
N ARG A 88 7.31 8.41 0.46
CA ARG A 88 7.06 7.21 1.25
C ARG A 88 6.40 6.10 0.43
N LEU A 89 5.67 6.43 -0.64
CA LEU A 89 5.14 5.43 -1.55
C LEU A 89 6.27 4.55 -2.13
N ALA A 90 7.31 5.16 -2.68
CA ALA A 90 8.45 4.44 -3.24
C ALA A 90 9.29 3.69 -2.18
N ALA A 91 9.26 4.16 -0.93
CA ALA A 91 9.91 3.48 0.20
C ALA A 91 9.11 2.27 0.71
N THR A 92 7.79 2.27 0.49
CA THR A 92 6.88 1.26 1.04
C THR A 92 6.48 0.20 0.01
N VAL A 93 6.39 0.57 -1.27
CA VAL A 93 5.83 -0.25 -2.35
C VAL A 93 6.79 -0.34 -3.52
N ILE A 94 6.90 -1.54 -4.11
CA ILE A 94 7.52 -1.72 -5.42
C ILE A 94 6.42 -1.45 -6.45
N ALA A 95 6.43 -0.23 -6.99
CA ALA A 95 5.46 0.17 -7.99
C ALA A 95 5.78 -0.47 -9.36
N PRO A 96 4.77 -0.66 -10.24
CA PRO A 96 4.96 -1.15 -11.59
C PRO A 96 6.07 -0.39 -12.33
N TYR A 97 6.94 -1.13 -13.01
CA TYR A 97 8.04 -0.61 -13.85
C TYR A 97 9.11 0.22 -13.13
N THR A 98 9.07 0.26 -11.79
CA THR A 98 10.17 0.83 -11.01
C THR A 98 11.26 -0.21 -10.76
N ASN A 99 12.51 0.23 -10.71
CA ASN A 99 13.63 -0.65 -10.43
C ASN A 99 13.71 -1.00 -8.94
N TYR A 100 13.86 -2.29 -8.67
CA TYR A 100 14.18 -2.82 -7.36
C TYR A 100 15.48 -3.64 -7.45
N LEU A 101 16.49 -3.23 -6.71
CA LEU A 101 17.74 -3.98 -6.64
C LEU A 101 17.60 -5.09 -5.60
N GLY A 102 17.37 -6.31 -6.09
CA GLY A 102 17.32 -7.52 -5.28
C GLY A 102 18.65 -8.29 -5.31
N GLY A 103 18.71 -9.42 -4.61
CA GLY A 103 19.83 -10.33 -4.64
C GLY A 103 19.35 -11.77 -4.80
N PHE A 104 20.13 -12.59 -5.51
CA PHE A 104 19.92 -14.02 -5.58
C PHE A 104 20.81 -14.77 -4.59
N ALA A 105 20.39 -15.97 -4.22
CA ALA A 105 21.22 -16.92 -3.47
C ALA A 105 22.57 -17.21 -4.14
N SER A 106 22.68 -16.95 -5.44
CA SER A 106 23.93 -17.10 -6.23
C SER A 106 24.97 -15.99 -6.03
N GLY A 107 24.65 -14.92 -5.29
CA GLY A 107 25.62 -13.87 -5.02
C GLY A 107 25.57 -12.64 -5.92
N ALA A 108 24.70 -12.60 -6.92
CA ALA A 108 24.58 -11.47 -7.83
C ALA A 108 23.43 -10.55 -7.44
N ALA A 109 23.71 -9.24 -7.34
CA ALA A 109 22.66 -8.24 -7.28
C ALA A 109 22.06 -8.05 -8.68
N THR A 110 20.75 -7.97 -8.75
CA THR A 110 20.02 -7.88 -10.02
C THR A 110 18.87 -6.89 -9.88
N ASN A 111 18.66 -6.11 -10.93
CA ASN A 111 17.50 -5.26 -11.02
C ASN A 111 16.25 -6.09 -11.36
N TYR A 112 15.21 -5.87 -10.60
CA TYR A 112 13.88 -6.41 -10.83
C TYR A 112 12.91 -5.29 -11.14
N GLN A 113 11.89 -5.61 -11.92
CA GLN A 113 10.73 -4.75 -12.14
C GLN A 113 9.44 -5.58 -12.08
N THR A 114 8.39 -5.01 -11.55
CA THR A 114 7.07 -5.59 -11.67
C THR A 114 6.51 -5.24 -13.03
N ARG A 115 6.52 -6.20 -13.97
CA ARG A 115 5.99 -6.06 -15.33
C ARG A 115 4.82 -7.01 -15.56
N TRP A 116 3.91 -6.65 -16.43
CA TRP A 116 2.77 -7.49 -16.76
C TRP A 116 2.43 -7.43 -18.27
N PRO A 117 2.14 -8.54 -18.93
CA PRO A 117 2.33 -9.91 -18.44
C PRO A 117 3.77 -10.24 -18.12
N TYR A 118 3.94 -11.15 -17.15
CA TYR A 118 5.25 -11.59 -16.68
C TYR A 118 6.03 -12.31 -17.78
N ARG A 119 7.32 -12.05 -17.88
CA ARG A 119 8.24 -12.79 -18.75
C ARG A 119 9.02 -13.82 -17.95
N SER A 120 9.03 -15.05 -18.43
CA SER A 120 9.77 -16.14 -17.78
C SER A 120 11.25 -16.22 -18.21
N GLU A 121 11.65 -15.45 -19.22
CA GLU A 121 12.98 -15.54 -19.83
C GLU A 121 13.94 -14.49 -19.27
N ASN A 122 15.21 -14.87 -19.21
CA ASN A 122 16.33 -14.06 -18.74
C ASN A 122 16.52 -12.81 -19.62
N ALA A 123 15.76 -11.78 -19.33
CA ALA A 123 16.09 -10.45 -19.81
C ALA A 123 17.20 -9.87 -18.91
N PRO A 124 17.96 -8.86 -19.36
CA PRO A 124 18.97 -8.21 -18.51
C PRO A 124 18.39 -7.70 -17.19
N ASP A 125 17.07 -7.45 -17.15
CA ASP A 125 16.30 -7.13 -15.95
C ASP A 125 15.26 -8.22 -15.72
N TYR A 126 15.20 -8.73 -14.51
CA TYR A 126 14.26 -9.80 -14.15
C TYR A 126 12.90 -9.22 -13.80
N ASP A 127 11.85 -9.91 -14.23
CA ASP A 127 10.49 -9.57 -13.82
C ASP A 127 10.21 -10.15 -12.43
N LEU A 128 9.69 -9.30 -11.53
CA LEU A 128 9.15 -9.77 -10.25
C LEU A 128 7.87 -10.55 -10.50
N ARG A 129 7.86 -11.79 -10.04
CA ARG A 129 6.68 -12.65 -10.15
C ARG A 129 5.70 -12.30 -9.04
N THR A 130 4.51 -11.83 -9.43
CA THR A 130 3.46 -11.42 -8.49
C THR A 130 2.26 -12.40 -8.49
N GLY A 131 2.51 -13.69 -8.71
CA GLY A 131 1.47 -14.70 -8.72
C GLY A 131 1.25 -15.35 -10.07
N SER A 132 0.00 -15.38 -10.55
CA SER A 132 -0.38 -15.94 -11.85
C SER A 132 0.05 -15.02 -13.01
N PRO A 133 0.26 -15.56 -14.23
CA PRO A 133 0.51 -14.75 -15.43
C PRO A 133 -0.58 -13.69 -15.71
N THR A 134 -1.78 -13.87 -15.17
CA THR A 134 -2.92 -12.97 -15.34
C THR A 134 -3.12 -11.98 -14.19
N HIS A 135 -2.22 -11.97 -13.19
CA HIS A 135 -2.37 -11.13 -12.01
C HIS A 135 -1.14 -10.23 -11.81
N MET A 136 -1.39 -9.00 -11.39
CA MET A 136 -0.36 -8.04 -11.02
C MET A 136 -0.76 -7.34 -9.71
N TYR A 137 0.10 -7.44 -8.70
CA TYR A 137 -0.12 -6.88 -7.37
C TYR A 137 1.02 -5.96 -6.98
N TYR A 138 0.74 -5.04 -6.04
CA TYR A 138 1.77 -4.21 -5.43
C TYR A 138 2.57 -5.01 -4.40
N SER A 139 3.86 -5.21 -4.65
CA SER A 139 4.76 -5.86 -3.71
C SER A 139 5.23 -4.88 -2.64
N ILE A 140 5.43 -5.39 -1.41
CA ILE A 140 5.96 -4.60 -0.29
C ILE A 140 7.44 -4.35 -0.52
N ARG A 141 7.86 -3.09 -0.33
CA ARG A 141 9.26 -2.64 -0.39
C ARG A 141 9.84 -2.40 1.01
N LYS A 142 9.02 -1.92 1.94
CA LYS A 142 9.42 -1.62 3.30
C LYS A 142 9.87 -2.90 4.02
N PHE A 143 10.93 -2.83 4.81
CA PHE A 143 11.57 -3.96 5.48
C PHE A 143 12.11 -5.06 4.56
N VAL A 144 12.24 -4.78 3.28
CA VAL A 144 12.89 -5.67 2.32
C VAL A 144 14.30 -5.14 2.05
N THR A 145 15.26 -6.04 2.13
CA THR A 145 16.67 -5.73 1.92
C THR A 145 16.97 -5.42 0.46
N VAL A 146 18.02 -4.64 0.21
CA VAL A 146 18.40 -4.16 -1.12
C VAL A 146 19.80 -4.66 -1.44
N GLY A 147 19.99 -5.20 -2.65
CA GLY A 147 21.29 -5.60 -3.16
C GLY A 147 21.79 -6.92 -2.60
N LYS A 148 23.06 -7.19 -2.87
CA LYS A 148 23.71 -8.48 -2.62
C LYS A 148 24.01 -8.82 -1.16
N GLU A 149 23.91 -7.86 -0.28
CA GLU A 149 24.22 -8.06 1.15
C GLU A 149 23.25 -9.02 1.84
N HIS A 150 22.14 -9.34 1.18
CA HIS A 150 20.99 -10.01 1.75
C HIS A 150 20.50 -11.20 0.94
N MET A 151 21.44 -11.97 0.45
CA MET A 151 21.16 -13.13 -0.41
C MET A 151 20.64 -14.36 0.32
N ASN A 152 20.64 -14.34 1.64
CA ASN A 152 20.07 -15.44 2.41
C ASN A 152 18.59 -15.18 2.66
N VAL A 153 17.74 -15.88 1.91
CA VAL A 153 16.28 -15.80 2.05
C VAL A 153 15.75 -16.20 3.43
N THR A 154 16.58 -16.86 4.23
CA THR A 154 16.21 -17.34 5.57
C THR A 154 16.47 -16.29 6.65
N TYR A 155 17.47 -15.43 6.47
CA TYR A 155 17.88 -14.43 7.45
C TYR A 155 17.78 -13.04 6.84
N ASN A 156 16.91 -12.21 7.40
CA ASN A 156 16.80 -10.81 7.05
C ASN A 156 17.34 -9.97 8.22
N PRO A 157 18.46 -9.24 8.04
CA PRO A 157 19.07 -8.44 9.11
C PRO A 157 18.39 -7.07 9.30
N VAL A 158 17.29 -6.81 8.62
CA VAL A 158 16.54 -5.55 8.80
C VAL A 158 15.89 -5.53 10.17
N ASP A 159 16.23 -4.52 10.96
CA ASP A 159 15.61 -4.28 12.26
C ASP A 159 14.13 -3.95 12.11
N VAL A 160 13.31 -4.53 12.99
CA VAL A 160 11.90 -4.20 13.09
C VAL A 160 11.74 -3.13 14.17
N PRO A 161 11.30 -1.91 13.84
CA PRO A 161 11.12 -0.86 14.82
C PRO A 161 9.94 -1.19 15.73
N VAL A 162 10.15 -1.09 17.03
CA VAL A 162 9.08 -1.21 18.04
C VAL A 162 8.36 0.12 18.22
N ILE A 163 9.12 1.22 18.31
CA ILE A 163 8.60 2.58 18.42
C ILE A 163 9.53 3.48 17.60
N ARG A 164 8.95 4.38 16.81
CA ARG A 164 9.68 5.39 16.06
C ARG A 164 9.29 6.79 16.49
N TYR A 165 10.22 7.73 16.40
CA TYR A 165 9.98 9.12 16.78
C TYR A 165 8.81 9.75 16.01
N ALA A 166 8.62 9.38 14.74
CA ALA A 166 7.46 9.83 13.95
C ALA A 166 6.12 9.40 14.58
N ASP A 167 6.04 8.20 15.15
CA ASP A 167 4.84 7.76 15.85
C ASP A 167 4.59 8.58 17.11
N VAL A 168 5.65 8.87 17.89
CA VAL A 168 5.54 9.74 19.08
C VAL A 168 5.04 11.14 18.71
N LEU A 169 5.55 11.72 17.61
CA LEU A 169 5.08 13.03 17.13
C LEU A 169 3.60 13.00 16.72
N LEU A 170 3.17 11.95 16.01
CA LEU A 170 1.78 11.82 15.57
C LEU A 170 0.83 11.51 16.75
N CYS A 171 1.28 10.75 17.76
CA CYS A 171 0.54 10.58 19.01
C CYS A 171 0.39 11.90 19.76
N LEU A 172 1.45 12.70 19.84
CA LEU A 172 1.38 14.03 20.46
C LEU A 172 0.44 14.96 19.69
N ALA A 173 0.50 14.95 18.35
CA ALA A 173 -0.41 15.72 17.51
C ALA A 173 -1.88 15.32 17.78
N GLU A 174 -2.16 14.03 17.87
CA GLU A 174 -3.49 13.53 18.21
C GLU A 174 -3.94 14.04 19.58
N CYS A 175 -3.11 13.87 20.61
CA CYS A 175 -3.43 14.33 21.97
C CYS A 175 -3.72 15.83 22.04
N LEU A 176 -2.95 16.64 21.34
CA LEU A 176 -3.16 18.09 21.27
C LEU A 176 -4.45 18.44 20.53
N ASN A 177 -4.71 17.77 19.41
CA ASN A 177 -5.93 17.99 18.65
C ASN A 177 -7.18 17.63 19.46
N GLU A 178 -7.16 16.51 20.20
CA GLU A 178 -8.28 16.11 21.07
C GLU A 178 -8.50 17.06 22.25
N GLN A 179 -7.47 17.83 22.65
CA GLN A 179 -7.57 18.90 23.63
C GLN A 179 -8.01 20.24 23.02
N GLY A 180 -8.38 20.29 21.72
CA GLY A 180 -8.76 21.52 21.02
C GLY A 180 -7.59 22.42 20.61
N LYS A 181 -6.34 21.95 20.78
CA LYS A 181 -5.11 22.69 20.40
C LYS A 181 -4.70 22.38 18.96
N THR A 182 -5.65 22.43 18.03
CA THR A 182 -5.48 22.02 16.62
C THR A 182 -4.32 22.72 15.93
N LYS A 183 -4.14 24.03 16.14
CA LYS A 183 -3.02 24.78 15.53
C LYS A 183 -1.64 24.33 16.02
N GLU A 184 -1.53 23.92 17.28
CA GLU A 184 -0.30 23.39 17.83
C GLU A 184 -0.02 21.99 17.29
N ALA A 185 -1.06 21.15 17.20
CA ALA A 185 -1.00 19.79 16.66
C ALA A 185 -0.48 19.73 15.22
N VAL A 186 -0.88 20.69 14.37
CA VAL A 186 -0.41 20.81 12.97
C VAL A 186 1.11 20.87 12.87
N ASN A 187 1.80 21.49 13.83
CA ASN A 187 3.26 21.59 13.79
C ASN A 187 3.94 20.21 13.84
N TYR A 188 3.44 19.31 14.65
CA TYR A 188 3.99 17.95 14.81
C TYR A 188 3.69 17.07 13.60
N VAL A 189 2.51 17.19 13.01
CA VAL A 189 2.19 16.54 11.72
C VAL A 189 3.14 17.07 10.63
N ASN A 190 3.37 18.36 10.59
CA ASN A 190 4.24 19.02 9.62
C ASN A 190 5.72 18.68 9.78
N GLU A 191 6.16 18.28 10.97
CA GLU A 191 7.51 17.75 11.19
C GLU A 191 7.68 16.43 10.46
N VAL A 192 6.71 15.53 10.58
CA VAL A 192 6.71 14.22 9.88
C VAL A 192 6.62 14.43 8.37
N ARG A 193 5.69 15.28 7.89
CA ARG A 193 5.51 15.59 6.48
C ARG A 193 6.77 16.23 5.87
N GLY A 194 7.39 17.17 6.58
CA GLY A 194 8.62 17.83 6.14
C GLY A 194 9.79 16.85 6.00
N ARG A 195 9.96 15.93 6.96
CA ARG A 195 10.96 14.87 6.85
C ARG A 195 10.68 13.94 5.66
N ALA A 196 9.41 13.63 5.40
CA ALA A 196 9.00 12.78 4.29
C ALA A 196 9.13 13.46 2.92
N GLY A 197 9.31 14.79 2.86
CA GLY A 197 9.38 15.55 1.61
C GLY A 197 8.01 15.83 0.99
N VAL A 198 6.95 15.87 1.80
CA VAL A 198 5.58 16.21 1.40
C VAL A 198 5.22 17.60 1.85
N ALA A 199 4.43 18.32 1.07
CA ALA A 199 3.97 19.66 1.42
C ALA A 199 3.28 19.70 2.79
N LYS A 200 3.59 20.74 3.56
CA LYS A 200 3.08 20.93 4.92
C LYS A 200 1.60 21.33 4.90
N LEU A 201 0.85 20.92 5.90
CA LEU A 201 -0.50 21.44 6.14
C LEU A 201 -0.45 22.94 6.41
N ASP A 202 -1.51 23.65 6.08
CA ASP A 202 -1.63 25.12 6.19
C ASP A 202 -0.54 25.92 5.42
N SER A 203 0.02 25.33 4.34
CA SER A 203 1.07 25.99 3.55
C SER A 203 0.56 26.75 2.31
N GLY A 204 -0.72 27.10 2.28
CA GLY A 204 -1.29 28.05 1.33
C GLY A 204 -2.17 27.45 0.23
N ALA A 205 -2.09 26.17 -0.07
CA ALA A 205 -3.01 25.53 -1.01
C ALA A 205 -4.30 25.09 -0.29
N ASP A 206 -5.44 25.21 -0.95
CA ASP A 206 -6.76 24.89 -0.37
C ASP A 206 -6.86 23.47 0.14
N TRP A 207 -6.28 22.49 -0.58
CA TRP A 207 -6.27 21.08 -0.15
C TRP A 207 -5.36 20.78 1.06
N LEU A 208 -4.50 21.73 1.45
CA LEU A 208 -3.64 21.65 2.63
C LEU A 208 -4.24 22.38 3.84
N ALA A 209 -5.28 23.18 3.65
CA ALA A 209 -5.92 23.92 4.73
C ALA A 209 -6.56 22.98 5.75
N VAL A 210 -6.27 23.22 7.04
CA VAL A 210 -6.90 22.50 8.16
C VAL A 210 -8.12 23.28 8.60
N THR A 211 -9.31 22.68 8.40
CA THR A 211 -10.59 23.33 8.62
C THR A 211 -11.12 23.19 10.05
N GLY A 212 -10.45 22.41 10.89
CA GLY A 212 -10.83 22.24 12.29
C GLY A 212 -10.37 20.90 12.90
N GLN A 213 -10.79 20.64 14.11
CA GLN A 213 -10.38 19.47 14.90
C GLN A 213 -10.70 18.14 14.20
N GLU A 214 -11.91 18.00 13.66
CA GLU A 214 -12.36 16.78 12.99
C GLU A 214 -11.57 16.52 11.69
N ASP A 215 -11.30 17.56 10.91
CA ASP A 215 -10.47 17.46 9.70
C ASP A 215 -9.04 17.04 10.07
N LEU A 216 -8.44 17.70 11.07
CA LEU A 216 -7.09 17.32 11.51
C LEU A 216 -7.03 15.91 12.07
N ARG A 217 -8.06 15.43 12.78
CA ARG A 217 -8.14 14.03 13.24
C ARG A 217 -8.00 13.05 12.08
N LYS A 218 -8.75 13.25 11.00
CA LYS A 218 -8.66 12.40 9.80
C LYS A 218 -7.28 12.48 9.15
N ARG A 219 -6.73 13.69 9.04
CA ARG A 219 -5.38 13.88 8.49
C ARG A 219 -4.29 13.21 9.32
N ILE A 220 -4.39 13.21 10.66
CA ILE A 220 -3.46 12.47 11.54
C ILE A 220 -3.59 10.97 11.33
N GLN A 221 -4.81 10.44 11.20
CA GLN A 221 -5.04 9.03 10.89
C GLN A 221 -4.42 8.63 9.55
N ASP A 222 -4.65 9.41 8.51
CA ASP A 222 -4.07 9.16 7.19
C ASP A 222 -2.54 9.29 7.21
N GLU A 223 -2.00 10.28 7.90
CA GLU A 223 -0.55 10.46 8.05
C GLU A 223 0.10 9.26 8.77
N LYS A 224 -0.53 8.73 9.85
CA LYS A 224 -0.10 7.50 10.50
C LYS A 224 -0.15 6.30 9.56
N HIS A 225 -1.18 6.17 8.73
CA HIS A 225 -1.27 5.09 7.76
C HIS A 225 -0.12 5.12 6.74
N TRP A 226 0.22 6.30 6.20
CA TRP A 226 1.32 6.42 5.23
C TRP A 226 2.69 6.24 5.88
N GLU A 227 2.87 6.78 7.08
CA GLU A 227 4.15 6.74 7.80
C GLU A 227 4.45 5.36 8.38
N LEU A 228 3.46 4.74 9.00
CA LEU A 228 3.60 3.48 9.75
C LEU A 228 3.15 2.24 8.95
N ALA A 229 2.97 2.38 7.63
CA ALA A 229 2.62 1.26 6.77
C ALA A 229 3.52 0.04 7.03
N CYS A 230 2.95 -1.15 7.11
CA CYS A 230 3.63 -2.41 7.41
C CYS A 230 4.24 -2.49 8.82
N GLU A 231 3.87 -1.60 9.74
CA GLU A 231 4.25 -1.65 11.15
C GLU A 231 3.04 -2.13 11.98
N GLU A 232 3.31 -2.90 13.03
CA GLU A 232 2.26 -3.59 13.81
C GLU A 232 1.30 -2.62 14.53
N GLN A 233 1.76 -1.41 14.84
CA GLN A 233 0.99 -0.41 15.57
C GLN A 233 -0.31 -0.02 14.87
N LEU A 234 -0.34 0.01 13.54
CA LEU A 234 -1.51 0.49 12.78
C LEU A 234 -2.77 -0.31 13.06
N TYR A 235 -2.67 -1.63 13.20
CA TYR A 235 -3.83 -2.45 13.52
C TYR A 235 -4.44 -2.07 14.88
N LEU A 236 -3.60 -1.85 15.89
CA LEU A 236 -4.04 -1.43 17.22
C LEU A 236 -4.64 -0.02 17.21
N GLU A 237 -4.06 0.89 16.42
CA GLU A 237 -4.58 2.23 16.22
C GLU A 237 -5.97 2.22 15.55
N GLU A 238 -6.14 1.44 14.50
CA GLU A 238 -7.43 1.31 13.82
C GLU A 238 -8.52 0.73 14.74
N LEU A 239 -8.16 -0.21 15.62
CA LEU A 239 -9.08 -0.72 16.65
C LEU A 239 -9.42 0.36 17.67
N ARG A 240 -8.43 1.10 18.17
CA ARG A 240 -8.61 2.19 19.14
C ARG A 240 -9.48 3.31 18.58
N TRP A 241 -9.31 3.66 17.32
CA TRP A 241 -10.14 4.65 16.64
C TRP A 241 -11.53 4.14 16.25
N GLY A 242 -11.77 2.83 16.34
CA GLY A 242 -13.02 2.21 15.91
C GLY A 242 -13.20 2.15 14.40
N ILE A 243 -12.14 2.32 13.60
CA ILE A 243 -12.21 2.38 12.13
C ILE A 243 -11.70 1.10 11.44
N TRP A 244 -11.17 0.13 12.18
CA TRP A 244 -10.59 -1.09 11.60
C TRP A 244 -11.57 -1.81 10.65
N LYS A 245 -12.83 -1.93 11.03
CA LYS A 245 -13.85 -2.60 10.22
C LYS A 245 -14.03 -1.87 8.88
N SER A 246 -14.26 -0.57 8.91
CA SER A 246 -14.44 0.22 7.69
C SER A 246 -13.16 0.25 6.84
N ARG A 247 -12.00 0.34 7.45
CA ARG A 247 -10.72 0.31 6.71
C ARG A 247 -10.51 -1.02 6.01
N LYS A 248 -10.80 -2.14 6.66
CA LYS A 248 -10.57 -3.47 6.10
C LYS A 248 -11.63 -3.88 5.06
N PHE A 249 -12.91 -3.62 5.31
CA PHE A 249 -14.00 -4.18 4.50
C PHE A 249 -14.57 -3.17 3.52
N ASP A 250 -14.70 -1.90 3.89
CA ASP A 250 -15.28 -0.88 3.02
C ASP A 250 -14.21 -0.18 2.17
N PHE A 251 -13.05 0.14 2.76
CA PHE A 251 -11.95 0.80 2.05
C PHE A 251 -11.05 -0.18 1.30
N ALA A 252 -10.54 -1.22 1.96
CA ALA A 252 -9.61 -2.16 1.34
C ALA A 252 -10.29 -3.11 0.35
N GLN A 253 -11.52 -3.52 0.60
CA GLN A 253 -12.36 -4.31 -0.31
C GLN A 253 -11.73 -5.62 -0.83
N GLY A 254 -10.88 -6.27 -0.04
CA GLY A 254 -10.28 -7.54 -0.45
C GLY A 254 -8.96 -7.43 -1.19
N LEU A 255 -8.58 -8.50 -1.88
CA LEU A 255 -7.38 -8.57 -2.71
C LEU A 255 -7.72 -8.10 -4.13
N GLN A 256 -7.08 -7.03 -4.56
CA GLN A 256 -7.27 -6.43 -5.87
C GLN A 256 -5.98 -6.40 -6.66
N GLN A 257 -6.08 -6.48 -7.98
CA GLN A 257 -4.97 -6.21 -8.90
C GLN A 257 -4.70 -4.71 -9.01
N CYS A 258 -3.51 -4.32 -9.46
CA CYS A 258 -3.07 -2.91 -9.51
C CYS A 258 -4.06 -1.95 -10.17
N TRP A 259 -4.90 -2.43 -11.08
CA TRP A 259 -5.97 -1.63 -11.74
C TRP A 259 -7.32 -1.66 -11.02
N GLY A 260 -7.40 -2.28 -9.84
CA GLY A 260 -8.59 -2.32 -8.98
C GLY A 260 -9.49 -3.53 -9.19
N ALA A 261 -9.17 -4.45 -10.11
CA ALA A 261 -9.98 -5.66 -10.31
C ALA A 261 -9.86 -6.58 -9.10
N THR A 262 -10.97 -6.88 -8.44
CA THR A 262 -11.02 -7.75 -7.28
C THR A 262 -10.80 -9.21 -7.68
N VAL A 263 -9.92 -9.87 -6.96
CA VAL A 263 -9.60 -11.31 -7.10
C VAL A 263 -10.21 -12.11 -5.96
N TYR A 264 -10.24 -11.51 -4.78
CA TYR A 264 -10.79 -12.13 -3.58
C TYR A 264 -11.41 -11.05 -2.68
N ASP A 265 -12.67 -11.23 -2.32
CA ASP A 265 -13.39 -10.33 -1.42
C ASP A 265 -13.17 -10.70 0.05
N TYR A 266 -13.03 -9.70 0.91
CA TYR A 266 -13.08 -9.92 2.34
C TYR A 266 -14.51 -9.90 2.82
N SER A 267 -14.90 -10.93 3.58
CA SER A 267 -16.19 -10.98 4.25
C SER A 267 -16.04 -10.73 5.75
N TYR A 268 -16.91 -9.93 6.30
CA TYR A 268 -16.96 -9.71 7.74
C TYR A 268 -17.78 -10.80 8.41
N GLY A 269 -17.13 -11.63 9.24
CA GLY A 269 -17.75 -12.75 9.93
C GLY A 269 -18.41 -12.42 11.26
N GLY A 270 -18.36 -11.14 11.69
CA GLY A 270 -18.97 -10.69 12.96
C GLY A 270 -17.98 -10.05 13.92
N ASP A 271 -18.48 -9.48 15.02
CA ASP A 271 -17.70 -8.70 15.99
C ASP A 271 -16.70 -9.53 16.81
N SER A 272 -16.71 -10.85 16.71
CA SER A 272 -15.68 -11.73 17.26
C SER A 272 -14.27 -11.38 16.76
N TYR A 273 -14.14 -10.80 15.55
CA TYR A 273 -12.84 -10.29 15.05
C TYR A 273 -12.27 -9.11 15.85
N LEU A 274 -13.10 -8.42 16.61
CA LEU A 274 -12.68 -7.26 17.42
C LEU A 274 -12.19 -7.66 18.82
N LYS A 275 -12.49 -8.88 19.26
CA LYS A 275 -12.13 -9.40 20.56
C LYS A 275 -11.54 -10.79 20.43
N TRP A 276 -10.40 -11.01 21.04
CA TRP A 276 -9.79 -12.34 21.06
C TRP A 276 -10.58 -13.29 21.95
N PRO A 277 -10.63 -14.59 21.64
CA PRO A 277 -11.27 -15.56 22.52
C PRO A 277 -10.50 -15.67 23.83
N VAL A 278 -11.22 -15.88 24.92
CA VAL A 278 -10.62 -16.33 26.16
C VAL A 278 -10.08 -17.75 25.95
N PRO A 279 -8.80 -18.02 26.18
CA PRO A 279 -8.23 -19.37 25.97
C PRO A 279 -8.98 -20.44 26.80
N ALA A 280 -9.23 -21.59 26.20
CA ALA A 280 -9.93 -22.70 26.86
C ALA A 280 -9.26 -23.09 28.19
N SER A 281 -7.91 -23.10 28.23
CA SER A 281 -7.14 -23.38 29.42
C SER A 281 -7.38 -22.40 30.59
N GLU A 282 -7.72 -21.16 30.30
CA GLU A 282 -8.03 -20.18 31.34
C GLU A 282 -9.48 -20.35 31.87
N LYS A 283 -10.41 -20.74 30.99
CA LYS A 283 -11.79 -21.09 31.41
C LYS A 283 -11.83 -22.33 32.27
N GLU A 284 -10.98 -23.34 31.97
CA GLU A 284 -10.83 -24.55 32.80
C GLU A 284 -10.32 -24.25 34.21
N LYS A 285 -9.42 -23.27 34.35
CA LYS A 285 -8.89 -22.83 35.66
C LYS A 285 -9.87 -21.95 36.43
N ASN A 286 -10.69 -21.18 35.72
CA ASN A 286 -11.67 -20.29 36.32
C ASN A 286 -13.05 -20.46 35.67
N PRO A 287 -13.94 -21.29 36.24
CA PRO A 287 -15.28 -21.54 35.71
C PRO A 287 -16.18 -20.31 35.64
N ASN A 288 -15.84 -19.23 36.36
CA ASN A 288 -16.59 -17.97 36.34
C ASN A 288 -16.19 -17.06 35.19
N LEU A 289 -15.18 -17.45 34.38
CA LEU A 289 -14.71 -16.68 33.24
C LEU A 289 -15.60 -16.92 32.04
N GLU A 290 -16.33 -15.89 31.66
CA GLU A 290 -17.19 -15.92 30.47
C GLU A 290 -16.36 -15.76 29.18
N GLN A 291 -16.84 -16.37 28.11
CA GLN A 291 -16.25 -16.20 26.79
C GLN A 291 -16.67 -14.87 26.20
N ASN A 292 -15.78 -14.25 25.42
CA ASN A 292 -16.14 -13.07 24.64
C ASN A 292 -17.21 -13.39 23.61
N ASP A 293 -18.11 -12.42 23.36
CA ASP A 293 -19.19 -12.55 22.40
C ASP A 293 -18.72 -13.02 21.02
N GLY A 294 -19.43 -13.96 20.43
CA GLY A 294 -19.08 -14.53 19.13
C GLY A 294 -18.05 -15.66 19.14
N TRP A 295 -17.55 -16.05 20.33
CA TRP A 295 -16.69 -17.22 20.53
C TRP A 295 -17.39 -18.27 21.37
N TYR A 296 -17.13 -19.56 21.07
CA TYR A 296 -17.75 -20.72 21.73
C TYR A 296 -16.76 -21.50 22.59
#